data_585ced95078471d53e66eebf3da9a189
#
_entry.id   585ced95078471d53e66eebf3da9a189
#
_cell.length_a   1.000
_cell.length_b   1.000
_cell.length_c   1.000
_cell.angle_alpha   90.00
_cell.angle_beta   90.00
_cell.angle_gamma   90.00
#
_symmetry.space_group_name_H-M   'P 1'
#
loop_
_entity.id
_entity.type
_entity.pdbx_description
1 polymer ?
#
loop_
_entity_poly.entity_id
_entity_poly.type
_entity_poly.pdbx_seq_one_letter_code
_entity_poly.pdbx_strand_id
1 'polypeptide(L)'
;HLACRCDDASVVRELRRRKQRDEKPFAVMCRDADCAREICLVSEDEEKILDGFRRPIVLLRKKRQGLEHISENGFIGVMLPYTPLHYLLFGDDIDMLIMTSANLSDTPMMYRNDEAVEKLHGIADGFLLHNRDIQTRCDDSLCWVLGGAEYFALRVRGDSMNAARIFDGDI
;
A
#
# COMPACT_ATOMS: atom_id res chain seq x y z
N HIS A 1 -7.03 -3.41 -5.51
CA HIS A 1 -6.72 -3.13 -4.09
C HIS A 1 -7.90 -3.45 -3.20
N LEU A 2 -7.61 -3.73 -1.91
CA LEU A 2 -8.56 -3.60 -0.82
C LEU A 2 -8.30 -2.26 -0.14
N ALA A 3 -9.35 -1.51 0.14
CA ALA A 3 -9.26 -0.20 0.76
C ALA A 3 -10.22 -0.08 1.96
N CYS A 4 -9.83 0.69 2.97
CA CYS A 4 -10.70 1.11 4.06
C CYS A 4 -10.25 2.46 4.62
N ARG A 5 -11.10 3.11 5.42
CA ARG A 5 -10.72 4.32 6.16
C ARG A 5 -9.55 4.01 7.09
N CYS A 6 -8.54 4.88 7.11
CA CYS A 6 -7.37 4.71 7.98
C CYS A 6 -7.47 5.47 9.31
N ASP A 7 -8.39 6.42 9.42
CA ASP A 7 -8.67 7.23 10.61
C ASP A 7 -9.47 6.47 11.69
N ASP A 8 -10.07 5.33 11.34
CA ASP A 8 -10.76 4.45 12.27
C ASP A 8 -9.96 3.17 12.52
N ALA A 9 -9.32 3.11 13.69
CA ALA A 9 -8.51 1.96 14.08
C ALA A 9 -9.32 0.64 14.18
N SER A 10 -10.64 0.70 14.42
CA SER A 10 -11.49 -0.49 14.49
C SER A 10 -11.68 -1.10 13.10
N VAL A 11 -11.87 -0.27 12.08
CA VAL A 11 -12.01 -0.67 10.68
C VAL A 11 -10.70 -1.27 10.15
N VAL A 12 -9.55 -0.67 10.49
CA VAL A 12 -8.24 -1.21 10.09
C VAL A 12 -7.97 -2.56 10.74
N ARG A 13 -8.28 -2.72 12.04
CA ARG A 13 -8.16 -4.02 12.73
C ARG A 13 -9.08 -5.08 12.11
N GLU A 14 -10.29 -4.70 11.73
CA GLU A 14 -11.23 -5.63 11.09
C GLU A 14 -10.72 -6.06 9.70
N LEU A 15 -10.19 -5.15 8.90
CA LEU A 15 -9.54 -5.50 7.63
C LEU A 15 -8.36 -6.46 7.86
N ARG A 16 -7.54 -6.21 8.87
CA ARG A 16 -6.41 -7.06 9.24
C ARG A 16 -6.87 -8.47 9.60
N ARG A 17 -7.91 -8.58 10.45
CA ARG A 17 -8.51 -9.85 10.84
C ARG A 17 -9.08 -10.62 9.65
N ARG A 18 -9.89 -9.96 8.79
CA ARG A 18 -10.49 -10.58 7.60
C ARG A 18 -9.44 -11.04 6.59
N LYS A 19 -8.36 -10.27 6.45
CA LYS A 19 -7.25 -10.55 5.53
C LYS A 19 -6.27 -11.60 6.10
N GLN A 20 -6.39 -11.99 7.38
CA GLN A 20 -5.45 -12.85 8.10
C GLN A 20 -4.01 -12.32 8.02
N ARG A 21 -3.87 -11.01 8.29
CA ARG A 21 -2.61 -10.28 8.18
C ARG A 21 -2.22 -9.69 9.52
N ASP A 22 -1.49 -10.47 10.34
CA ASP A 22 -1.26 -10.13 11.74
C ASP A 22 -0.31 -8.94 11.91
N GLU A 23 0.94 -9.01 11.48
CA GLU A 23 1.97 -8.01 11.81
C GLU A 23 2.44 -7.13 10.63
N LYS A 24 2.16 -7.53 9.39
CA LYS A 24 2.65 -6.79 8.21
C LYS A 24 2.02 -5.38 8.15
N PRO A 25 2.80 -4.30 8.08
CA PRO A 25 2.28 -2.94 7.94
C PRO A 25 1.36 -2.78 6.73
N PHE A 26 0.41 -1.87 6.83
CA PHE A 26 -0.38 -1.42 5.69
C PHE A 26 0.24 -0.18 5.07
N ALA A 27 0.08 -0.05 3.74
CA ALA A 27 0.33 1.21 3.06
C ALA A 27 -0.90 2.12 3.19
N VAL A 28 -0.63 3.43 3.20
CA VAL A 28 -1.65 4.49 3.22
C VAL A 28 -1.59 5.24 1.90
N MET A 29 -2.72 5.36 1.23
CA MET A 29 -2.88 6.32 0.15
C MET A 29 -3.38 7.62 0.75
N CYS A 30 -2.57 8.68 0.64
CA CYS A 30 -2.94 10.04 1.02
C CYS A 30 -3.48 10.77 -0.20
N ARG A 31 -4.47 11.65 -0.01
CA ARG A 31 -5.04 12.47 -1.09
C ARG A 31 -3.97 13.28 -1.84
N ASP A 32 -3.02 13.82 -1.10
CA ASP A 32 -1.92 14.66 -1.58
C ASP A 32 -0.71 14.59 -0.62
N ALA A 33 0.36 15.30 -0.96
CA ALA A 33 1.58 15.34 -0.14
C ALA A 33 1.37 16.08 1.19
N ASP A 34 0.45 17.03 1.26
CA ASP A 34 0.15 17.76 2.50
C ASP A 34 -0.50 16.83 3.53
N CYS A 35 -1.44 15.99 3.10
CA CYS A 35 -1.98 14.91 3.94
C CYS A 35 -0.89 13.96 4.44
N ALA A 36 0.08 13.60 3.59
CA ALA A 36 1.20 12.75 4.01
C ALA A 36 2.03 13.41 5.11
N ARG A 37 2.25 14.72 5.05
CA ARG A 37 2.97 15.51 6.07
C ARG A 37 2.24 15.61 7.41
N GLU A 38 0.96 15.33 7.48
CA GLU A 38 0.23 15.28 8.74
C GLU A 38 0.64 14.07 9.60
N ILE A 39 0.97 12.96 8.97
CA ILE A 39 1.28 11.69 9.64
C ILE A 39 2.76 11.30 9.58
N CYS A 40 3.52 11.81 8.61
CA CYS A 40 4.92 11.46 8.37
C CYS A 40 5.82 12.69 8.25
N LEU A 41 7.10 12.51 8.53
CA LEU A 41 8.16 13.42 8.14
C LEU A 41 8.46 13.15 6.66
N VAL A 42 8.40 14.19 5.85
CA VAL A 42 8.62 14.10 4.39
C VAL A 42 9.72 15.10 4.02
N SER A 43 10.85 14.59 3.57
CA SER A 43 11.94 15.40 3.03
C SER A 43 11.63 15.83 1.59
N GLU A 44 12.37 16.81 1.07
CA GLU A 44 12.22 17.26 -0.33
C GLU A 44 12.46 16.15 -1.35
N ASP A 45 13.41 15.24 -1.09
CA ASP A 45 13.71 14.14 -2.01
C ASP A 45 12.63 13.05 -1.96
N GLU A 46 12.10 12.74 -0.77
CA GLU A 46 10.96 11.82 -0.61
C GLU A 46 9.70 12.38 -1.29
N GLU A 47 9.47 13.69 -1.19
CA GLU A 47 8.34 14.35 -1.85
C GLU A 47 8.45 14.28 -3.37
N LYS A 48 9.63 14.57 -3.95
CA LYS A 48 9.85 14.45 -5.41
C LYS A 48 9.53 13.05 -5.93
N ILE A 49 9.85 12.01 -5.13
CA ILE A 49 9.55 10.62 -5.48
C ILE A 49 8.05 10.36 -5.33
N LEU A 50 7.48 10.76 -4.19
CA LEU A 50 6.07 10.54 -3.86
C LEU A 50 5.15 11.20 -4.88
N ASP A 51 5.45 12.44 -5.28
CA ASP A 51 4.66 13.20 -6.27
C ASP A 51 5.13 12.99 -7.72
N GLY A 52 6.20 12.23 -7.93
CA GLY A 52 6.75 11.90 -9.24
C GLY A 52 5.79 11.01 -10.07
N PHE A 53 6.04 10.89 -11.37
CA PHE A 53 5.19 10.13 -12.30
C PHE A 53 5.09 8.62 -12.00
N ARG A 54 6.06 8.07 -11.27
CA ARG A 54 6.09 6.64 -10.90
C ARG A 54 5.14 6.28 -9.77
N ARG A 55 4.81 7.25 -8.88
CA ARG A 55 3.87 7.08 -7.77
C ARG A 55 4.11 5.80 -6.94
N PRO A 56 5.33 5.50 -6.48
CA PRO A 56 5.59 4.30 -5.68
C PRO A 56 5.04 4.45 -4.26
N ILE A 57 5.03 3.34 -3.51
CA ILE A 57 4.92 3.40 -2.05
C ILE A 57 6.28 3.86 -1.50
N VAL A 58 6.32 4.99 -0.81
CA VAL A 58 7.51 5.51 -0.16
C VAL A 58 7.45 5.23 1.33
N LEU A 59 8.49 4.61 1.90
CA LEU A 59 8.60 4.39 3.35
C LEU A 59 9.02 5.69 4.02
N LEU A 60 8.09 6.30 4.74
CA LEU A 60 8.27 7.57 5.42
C LEU A 60 8.28 7.37 6.94
N ARG A 61 9.13 8.13 7.64
CA ARG A 61 9.20 8.10 9.09
C ARG A 61 7.95 8.73 9.71
N LYS A 62 7.33 8.06 10.68
CA LYS A 62 6.19 8.58 11.41
C LYS A 62 6.52 9.90 12.10
N LYS A 63 5.61 10.85 12.01
CA LYS A 63 5.70 12.16 12.69
C LYS A 63 5.10 12.12 14.09
N ARG A 64 4.14 11.22 14.34
CA ARG A 64 3.39 11.13 15.60
C ARG A 64 3.14 9.66 16.00
N GLN A 65 2.80 9.46 17.27
CA GLN A 65 2.24 8.22 17.79
C GLN A 65 0.74 8.09 17.46
N GLY A 66 0.16 6.92 17.78
CA GLY A 66 -1.28 6.68 17.55
C GLY A 66 -1.60 6.09 16.16
N LEU A 67 -0.56 5.63 15.45
CA LEU A 67 -0.68 5.01 14.11
C LEU A 67 -0.28 3.53 14.13
N GLU A 68 -0.29 2.91 15.30
CA GLU A 68 0.13 1.53 15.51
C GLU A 68 -0.80 0.53 14.81
N HIS A 69 -2.07 0.88 14.66
CA HIS A 69 -3.04 0.09 13.91
C HIS A 69 -2.71 -0.03 12.41
N ILE A 70 -1.93 0.92 11.87
CA ILE A 70 -1.44 0.92 10.48
C ILE A 70 -0.12 0.18 10.39
N SER A 71 0.84 0.56 11.25
CA SER A 71 2.20 0.03 11.30
C SER A 71 2.73 0.11 12.73
N GLU A 72 3.29 -0.95 13.25
CA GLU A 72 3.88 -0.98 14.60
C GLU A 72 5.31 -0.40 14.64
N ASN A 73 6.02 -0.43 13.52
CA ASN A 73 7.36 0.14 13.43
C ASN A 73 7.35 1.67 13.23
N GLY A 74 8.53 2.29 13.19
CA GLY A 74 8.70 3.75 13.07
C GLY A 74 8.37 4.34 11.69
N PHE A 75 7.94 3.51 10.71
CA PHE A 75 7.71 3.91 9.33
C PHE A 75 6.30 3.54 8.87
N ILE A 76 5.80 4.29 7.89
CA ILE A 76 4.58 3.99 7.14
C ILE A 76 4.90 4.06 5.66
N GLY A 77 4.41 3.08 4.89
CA GLY A 77 4.41 3.16 3.44
C GLY A 77 3.31 4.11 2.98
N VAL A 78 3.68 5.19 2.33
CA VAL A 78 2.74 6.20 1.80
C VAL A 78 2.79 6.21 0.29
N MET A 79 1.63 6.31 -0.34
CA MET A 79 1.47 6.51 -1.79
C MET A 79 0.47 7.63 -2.07
N LEU A 80 0.52 8.20 -3.27
CA LEU A 80 -0.48 9.15 -3.76
C LEU A 80 -1.31 8.52 -4.89
N PRO A 81 -2.50 9.08 -5.20
CA PRO A 81 -3.32 8.64 -6.31
C PRO A 81 -2.55 8.63 -7.63
N TYR A 82 -2.65 7.55 -8.39
CA TYR A 82 -1.99 7.40 -9.70
C TYR A 82 -2.94 6.98 -10.83
N THR A 83 -4.24 6.84 -10.51
CA THR A 83 -5.29 6.64 -11.51
C THR A 83 -6.44 7.62 -11.28
N PRO A 84 -7.21 7.98 -12.32
CA PRO A 84 -8.40 8.83 -12.16
C PRO A 84 -9.38 8.27 -11.11
N LEU A 85 -9.52 6.94 -11.04
CA LEU A 85 -10.37 6.28 -10.06
C LEU A 85 -9.92 6.56 -8.62
N HIS A 86 -8.60 6.55 -8.37
CA HIS A 86 -8.08 6.84 -7.03
C HIS A 86 -8.43 8.27 -6.58
N TYR A 87 -8.34 9.26 -7.47
CA TYR A 87 -8.72 10.63 -7.13
C TYR A 87 -10.21 10.75 -6.77
N LEU A 88 -11.08 9.95 -7.39
CA LEU A 88 -12.51 9.94 -7.13
C LEU A 88 -12.89 9.23 -5.80
N LEU A 89 -11.96 8.49 -5.18
CA LEU A 89 -12.18 7.89 -3.86
C LEU A 89 -12.10 8.93 -2.73
N PHE A 90 -11.40 10.04 -2.96
CA PHE A 90 -11.25 11.11 -1.99
C PHE A 90 -12.34 12.15 -2.18
N GLY A 91 -13.19 12.30 -1.18
CA GLY A 91 -14.21 13.34 -1.10
C GLY A 91 -13.88 14.30 0.04
N ASP A 92 -14.87 15.06 0.47
CA ASP A 92 -14.70 16.05 1.54
C ASP A 92 -14.36 15.43 2.91
N ASP A 93 -14.71 14.15 3.10
CA ASP A 93 -14.59 13.46 4.39
C ASP A 93 -13.45 12.42 4.43
N ILE A 94 -12.71 12.22 3.34
CA ILE A 94 -11.68 11.18 3.24
C ILE A 94 -10.40 11.78 2.69
N ASP A 95 -9.39 11.88 3.54
CA ASP A 95 -8.05 12.35 3.16
C ASP A 95 -7.04 11.22 3.02
N MET A 96 -7.30 10.09 3.69
CA MET A 96 -6.38 8.95 3.75
C MET A 96 -7.13 7.63 3.75
N LEU A 97 -6.63 6.67 2.98
CA LEU A 97 -7.15 5.30 2.91
C LEU A 97 -6.04 4.30 3.15
N ILE A 98 -6.33 3.24 3.89
CA ILE A 98 -5.51 2.03 3.79
C ILE A 98 -5.64 1.51 2.35
N MET A 99 -4.50 1.18 1.74
CA MET A 99 -4.43 0.53 0.44
C MET A 99 -3.57 -0.72 0.54
N THR A 100 -4.14 -1.86 0.20
CA THR A 100 -3.41 -3.14 0.23
C THR A 100 -3.79 -4.02 -0.94
N SER A 101 -2.97 -5.00 -1.26
CA SER A 101 -3.23 -5.94 -2.34
C SER A 101 -4.57 -6.67 -2.16
N ALA A 102 -5.28 -6.87 -3.27
CA ALA A 102 -6.57 -7.57 -3.30
C ALA A 102 -6.37 -9.10 -3.26
N ASN A 103 -6.00 -9.62 -2.09
CA ASN A 103 -5.77 -11.04 -1.84
C ASN A 103 -5.95 -11.39 -0.37
N LEU A 104 -6.12 -12.67 -0.06
CA LEU A 104 -5.77 -13.20 1.25
C LEU A 104 -4.25 -13.18 1.41
N SER A 105 -3.75 -13.12 2.66
CA SER A 105 -2.31 -13.16 2.91
C SER A 105 -1.65 -14.35 2.19
N ASP A 106 -0.50 -14.09 1.59
CA ASP A 106 0.34 -15.08 0.92
C ASP A 106 -0.31 -15.80 -0.30
N THR A 107 -1.44 -15.28 -0.79
CA THR A 107 -2.04 -15.72 -2.05
C THR A 107 -1.81 -14.72 -3.18
N PRO A 108 -1.88 -15.11 -4.46
CA PRO A 108 -1.80 -14.18 -5.58
C PRO A 108 -2.91 -13.14 -5.54
N MET A 109 -2.58 -11.90 -5.93
CA MET A 109 -3.53 -10.79 -6.03
C MET A 109 -4.61 -11.09 -7.09
N MET A 110 -5.87 -10.87 -6.71
CA MET A 110 -7.01 -10.96 -7.64
C MET A 110 -7.03 -9.71 -8.53
N TYR A 111 -7.19 -9.90 -9.85
CA TYR A 111 -7.22 -8.81 -10.82
C TYR A 111 -8.38 -8.91 -11.81
N ARG A 112 -9.10 -10.03 -11.83
CA ARG A 112 -10.33 -10.21 -12.60
C ARG A 112 -11.53 -9.91 -11.73
N ASN A 113 -12.55 -9.25 -12.29
CA ASN A 113 -13.74 -8.83 -11.55
C ASN A 113 -14.50 -10.02 -10.95
N ASP A 114 -14.73 -11.08 -11.73
CA ASP A 114 -15.41 -12.30 -11.32
C ASP A 114 -14.69 -12.99 -10.14
N GLU A 115 -13.39 -13.22 -10.29
CA GLU A 115 -12.58 -13.82 -9.23
C GLU A 115 -12.52 -12.96 -7.97
N ALA A 116 -12.41 -11.63 -8.12
CA ALA A 116 -12.36 -10.73 -6.99
C ALA A 116 -13.67 -10.77 -6.19
N VAL A 117 -14.82 -10.74 -6.86
CA VAL A 117 -16.13 -10.82 -6.18
C VAL A 117 -16.28 -12.17 -5.48
N GLU A 118 -15.94 -13.28 -6.15
CA GLU A 118 -16.06 -14.61 -5.57
C GLU A 118 -15.16 -14.83 -4.36
N LYS A 119 -13.86 -14.45 -4.48
CA LYS A 119 -12.85 -14.80 -3.48
C LYS A 119 -12.70 -13.79 -2.35
N LEU A 120 -13.12 -12.54 -2.56
CA LEU A 120 -12.96 -11.48 -1.57
C LEU A 120 -14.27 -11.05 -0.89
N HIS A 121 -15.41 -11.69 -1.18
CA HIS A 121 -16.70 -11.37 -0.55
C HIS A 121 -16.69 -11.50 0.98
N GLY A 122 -15.82 -12.34 1.55
CA GLY A 122 -15.63 -12.47 2.99
C GLY A 122 -14.70 -11.42 3.61
N ILE A 123 -14.04 -10.59 2.78
CA ILE A 123 -13.12 -9.55 3.21
C ILE A 123 -13.69 -8.16 2.94
N ALA A 124 -14.20 -7.92 1.73
CA ALA A 124 -14.75 -6.64 1.30
C ALA A 124 -16.26 -6.59 1.50
N ASP A 125 -16.77 -5.45 1.99
CA ASP A 125 -18.20 -5.19 2.13
C ASP A 125 -18.83 -4.67 0.84
N GLY A 126 -18.01 -4.19 -0.12
CA GLY A 126 -18.43 -3.70 -1.42
C GLY A 126 -17.33 -3.81 -2.46
N PHE A 127 -17.73 -3.76 -3.74
CA PHE A 127 -16.83 -3.91 -4.87
C PHE A 127 -17.05 -2.76 -5.85
N LEU A 128 -15.97 -2.05 -6.17
CA LEU A 128 -15.95 -1.09 -7.27
C LEU A 128 -15.31 -1.76 -8.48
N LEU A 129 -16.14 -2.12 -9.42
CA LEU A 129 -15.76 -2.85 -10.63
C LEU A 129 -15.66 -1.91 -11.84
N HIS A 130 -14.93 -2.34 -12.86
CA HIS A 130 -14.78 -1.61 -14.11
C HIS A 130 -14.86 -2.57 -15.31
N ASN A 131 -15.10 -2.03 -16.49
CA ASN A 131 -15.22 -2.76 -17.76
C ASN A 131 -13.91 -2.77 -18.58
N ARG A 132 -12.80 -2.37 -18.00
CA ARG A 132 -11.47 -2.39 -18.63
C ARG A 132 -10.67 -3.56 -18.07
N ASP A 133 -10.36 -4.54 -18.91
CA ASP A 133 -9.60 -5.71 -18.49
C ASP A 133 -8.17 -5.36 -18.07
N ILE A 134 -7.75 -5.94 -16.95
CA ILE A 134 -6.37 -5.89 -16.48
C ILE A 134 -5.62 -7.05 -17.13
N GLN A 135 -4.66 -6.76 -18.00
CA GLN A 135 -3.90 -7.77 -18.73
C GLN A 135 -2.90 -8.50 -17.84
N THR A 136 -2.24 -7.76 -16.95
CA THR A 136 -1.22 -8.31 -16.06
C THR A 136 -1.36 -7.67 -14.68
N ARG A 137 -1.34 -8.51 -13.65
CA ARG A 137 -1.27 -8.02 -12.27
C ARG A 137 0.13 -7.48 -11.99
N CYS A 138 0.19 -6.35 -11.31
CA CYS A 138 1.42 -5.75 -10.83
C CYS A 138 1.26 -5.38 -9.36
N ASP A 139 2.29 -5.62 -8.57
CA ASP A 139 2.39 -5.09 -7.22
C ASP A 139 2.92 -3.65 -7.27
N ASP A 140 2.56 -2.85 -6.27
CA ASP A 140 3.10 -1.50 -6.13
C ASP A 140 4.59 -1.57 -5.78
N SER A 141 5.38 -0.67 -6.36
CA SER A 141 6.79 -0.56 -6.04
C SER A 141 6.96 0.07 -4.65
N LEU A 142 7.85 -0.50 -3.85
CA LEU A 142 8.21 0.03 -2.53
C LEU A 142 9.61 0.62 -2.59
N CYS A 143 9.79 1.84 -2.10
CA CYS A 143 11.08 2.50 -2.04
C CYS A 143 11.26 3.29 -0.73
N TRP A 144 12.50 3.67 -0.46
CA TRP A 144 12.88 4.61 0.59
C TRP A 144 14.08 5.45 0.16
N VAL A 145 14.33 6.55 0.84
CA VAL A 145 15.42 7.47 0.57
C VAL A 145 16.45 7.42 1.71
N LEU A 146 17.71 7.21 1.37
CA LEU A 146 18.82 7.27 2.31
C LEU A 146 19.95 8.11 1.72
N GLY A 147 20.35 9.18 2.44
CA GLY A 147 21.45 10.05 2.02
C GLY A 147 21.23 10.69 0.64
N GLY A 148 19.99 10.99 0.26
CA GLY A 148 19.62 11.56 -1.03
C GLY A 148 19.54 10.55 -2.18
N ALA A 149 19.78 9.26 -1.93
CA ALA A 149 19.64 8.19 -2.92
C ALA A 149 18.34 7.41 -2.71
N GLU A 150 17.67 7.08 -3.81
CA GLU A 150 16.46 6.26 -3.84
C GLU A 150 16.82 4.77 -3.88
N TYR A 151 16.20 3.98 -3.02
CA TYR A 151 16.35 2.53 -2.95
C TYR A 151 14.99 1.85 -3.14
N PHE A 152 14.96 0.77 -3.90
CA PHE A 152 13.76 -0.05 -4.11
C PHE A 152 13.86 -1.37 -3.36
N ALA A 153 12.75 -1.79 -2.74
CA ALA A 153 12.62 -3.15 -2.25
C ALA A 153 12.23 -4.08 -3.43
N LEU A 154 13.02 -5.13 -3.61
CA LEU A 154 12.76 -6.15 -4.63
C LEU A 154 12.56 -7.50 -3.94
N ARG A 155 11.38 -8.09 -4.15
CA ARG A 155 11.16 -9.46 -3.68
C ARG A 155 11.87 -10.44 -4.59
N VAL A 156 12.83 -11.17 -4.06
CA VAL A 156 13.55 -12.23 -4.79
C VAL A 156 12.66 -13.48 -4.88
N ARG A 157 12.64 -14.11 -6.05
CA ARG A 157 11.98 -15.39 -6.29
C ARG A 157 12.93 -16.34 -7.01
N GLY A 158 13.01 -17.58 -6.50
CA GLY A 158 13.87 -18.63 -7.05
C GLY A 158 15.34 -18.50 -6.61
N ASP A 159 16.22 -19.27 -7.26
CA ASP A 159 17.59 -19.53 -6.82
C ASP A 159 18.65 -18.68 -7.52
N SER A 160 18.26 -17.82 -8.43
CA SER A 160 19.19 -17.08 -9.30
C SER A 160 20.17 -16.15 -8.55
N MET A 161 19.81 -15.75 -7.34
CA MET A 161 20.60 -14.84 -6.50
C MET A 161 21.29 -15.52 -5.31
N ASN A 162 21.23 -16.85 -5.19
CA ASN A 162 21.79 -17.58 -4.05
C ASN A 162 23.30 -17.36 -3.89
N ALA A 163 24.04 -17.18 -4.98
CA ALA A 163 25.48 -16.87 -4.94
C ALA A 163 25.80 -15.51 -4.28
N ALA A 164 24.85 -14.57 -4.33
CA ALA A 164 24.91 -13.28 -3.63
C ALA A 164 24.37 -13.34 -2.19
N ARG A 165 24.02 -14.53 -1.70
CA ARG A 165 23.37 -14.77 -0.40
C ARG A 165 22.02 -14.04 -0.27
N ILE A 166 21.30 -13.91 -1.38
CA ILE A 166 19.93 -13.40 -1.45
C ILE A 166 19.03 -14.59 -1.81
N PHE A 167 18.11 -14.93 -0.93
CA PHE A 167 17.32 -16.15 -1.02
C PHE A 167 15.87 -15.86 -1.44
N ASP A 168 15.15 -16.91 -1.83
CA ASP A 168 13.73 -16.79 -2.18
C ASP A 168 12.92 -16.22 -1.01
N GLY A 169 12.20 -15.15 -1.26
CA GLY A 169 11.43 -14.42 -0.24
C GLY A 169 12.15 -13.25 0.43
N ASP A 170 13.45 -13.05 0.20
CA ASP A 170 14.17 -11.87 0.67
C ASP A 170 13.62 -10.58 -0.01
N ILE A 171 13.67 -9.49 0.74
CA ILE A 171 13.24 -8.15 0.31
C ILE A 171 14.44 -7.20 0.35
#